data_2c9e53d298485fb4676e99e64ba18c33
#
_entry.id   2c9e53d298485fb4676e99e64ba18c33
#
_cell.length_a   1.000
_cell.length_b   1.000
_cell.length_c   1.000
_cell.angle_alpha   90.00
_cell.angle_beta   90.00
_cell.angle_gamma   90.00
#
_symmetry.space_group_name_H-M   'P 1'
#
loop_
_entity.id
_entity.type
_entity.pdbx_description
1 polymer ?
#
loop_
_entity_poly.entity_id
_entity_poly.type
_entity_poly.pdbx_seq_one_letter_code
_entity_poly.pdbx_strand_id
1 'polypeptide(L)'
;KLLKNQNSEKTTEQIFSEVFADQDVKAFLNTNRDRLTDEDIQRGRSKLYEYVHEKHLAQNGAPSVAPGYSPRLVMSAGQIDVTYVPTAQLLKQQALQAKQRRVSKRYMPKFIEQATLDDYFTNNEGRAAALNAAVKFVNSYSKDNFVPGIYLSGSFGVGKTYLLGAIANELADQGVNSMLVHFPTFAVNM
;
A
#
# COMPACT_ATOMS: atom_id res chain seq x y z
N LYS A 1 -50.48 -6.38 10.55
CA LYS A 1 -49.42 -6.80 11.50
C LYS A 1 -48.24 -5.90 11.28
N LEU A 2 -48.17 -4.85 12.09
CA LEU A 2 -47.05 -3.88 12.12
C LEU A 2 -45.83 -4.57 12.75
N LEU A 3 -44.78 -4.76 12.00
CA LEU A 3 -43.47 -5.09 12.54
C LEU A 3 -42.92 -3.82 13.20
N LYS A 4 -42.95 -3.79 14.52
CA LYS A 4 -42.25 -2.82 15.36
C LYS A 4 -40.76 -2.95 15.08
N ASN A 5 -40.16 -1.94 14.40
CA ASN A 5 -38.74 -1.70 14.42
C ASN A 5 -38.34 -1.35 15.86
N GLN A 6 -37.80 -2.32 16.58
CA GLN A 6 -37.12 -2.08 17.86
C GLN A 6 -35.66 -1.64 17.51
N ASN A 7 -35.50 -0.44 16.99
CA ASN A 7 -34.25 0.26 17.13
C ASN A 7 -34.35 1.05 18.43
N SER A 8 -33.84 0.47 19.50
CA SER A 8 -33.68 1.10 20.79
C SER A 8 -32.70 2.26 20.59
N GLU A 9 -33.19 3.50 20.46
CA GLU A 9 -32.34 4.69 20.46
C GLU A 9 -31.61 4.70 21.81
N LYS A 10 -30.27 4.43 21.75
CA LYS A 10 -29.42 4.52 22.95
C LYS A 10 -29.44 5.98 23.42
N THR A 11 -29.63 6.17 24.72
CA THR A 11 -29.54 7.51 25.30
C THR A 11 -28.10 8.04 25.18
N THR A 12 -27.94 9.35 25.11
CA THR A 12 -26.62 10.00 25.03
C THR A 12 -25.68 9.51 26.13
N GLU A 13 -26.19 9.27 27.32
CA GLU A 13 -25.40 8.76 28.44
C GLU A 13 -24.90 7.31 28.20
N GLN A 14 -25.72 6.45 27.62
CA GLN A 14 -25.32 5.08 27.26
C GLN A 14 -24.22 5.07 26.20
N ILE A 15 -24.35 5.93 25.19
CA ILE A 15 -23.32 6.06 24.13
C ILE A 15 -21.97 6.48 24.74
N PHE A 16 -21.96 7.50 25.59
CA PHE A 16 -20.72 7.93 26.23
C PHE A 16 -20.17 6.93 27.24
N SER A 17 -21.00 6.17 27.90
CA SER A 17 -20.53 5.06 28.74
C SER A 17 -19.77 4.00 27.93
N GLU A 18 -20.27 3.65 26.74
CA GLU A 18 -19.58 2.74 25.82
C GLU A 18 -18.26 3.33 25.31
N VAL A 19 -18.23 4.61 24.95
CA VAL A 19 -17.03 5.32 24.49
C VAL A 19 -15.94 5.29 25.56
N PHE A 20 -16.27 5.60 26.80
CA PHE A 20 -15.32 5.56 27.93
C PHE A 20 -14.94 4.14 28.35
N ALA A 21 -15.73 3.13 27.97
CA ALA A 21 -15.41 1.73 28.20
C ALA A 21 -14.41 1.16 27.19
N ASP A 22 -14.25 1.81 26.02
CA ASP A 22 -13.30 1.37 24.98
C ASP A 22 -11.85 1.35 25.50
N GLN A 23 -11.12 0.28 25.19
CA GLN A 23 -9.79 0.06 25.74
C GLN A 23 -8.77 1.11 25.23
N ASP A 24 -8.85 1.52 23.96
CA ASP A 24 -7.93 2.48 23.39
C ASP A 24 -8.20 3.89 23.93
N VAL A 25 -9.47 4.24 24.17
CA VAL A 25 -9.85 5.49 24.84
C VAL A 25 -9.30 5.52 26.26
N LYS A 26 -9.47 4.43 27.03
CA LYS A 26 -8.90 4.34 28.39
C LYS A 26 -7.38 4.46 28.38
N ALA A 27 -6.70 3.76 27.48
CA ALA A 27 -5.25 3.82 27.35
C ALA A 27 -4.79 5.23 27.00
N PHE A 28 -5.46 5.88 26.05
CA PHE A 28 -5.16 7.25 25.65
C PHE A 28 -5.32 8.26 26.80
N LEU A 29 -6.44 8.20 27.51
CA LEU A 29 -6.70 9.08 28.65
C LEU A 29 -5.69 8.85 29.79
N ASN A 30 -5.35 7.59 30.08
CA ASN A 30 -4.35 7.27 31.09
C ASN A 30 -2.95 7.77 30.71
N THR A 31 -2.56 7.61 29.46
CA THR A 31 -1.24 8.09 28.97
C THR A 31 -1.11 9.61 29.02
N ASN A 32 -2.22 10.32 28.87
CA ASN A 32 -2.24 11.78 28.85
C ASN A 32 -2.80 12.41 30.13
N ARG A 33 -2.91 11.64 31.22
CA ARG A 33 -3.56 12.07 32.47
C ARG A 33 -2.98 13.36 33.05
N ASP A 34 -1.67 13.53 32.97
CA ASP A 34 -0.98 14.71 33.51
C ASP A 34 -1.17 15.98 32.64
N ARG A 35 -1.76 15.82 31.44
CA ARG A 35 -1.92 16.86 30.43
C ARG A 35 -3.38 17.20 30.16
N LEU A 36 -4.33 16.44 30.72
CA LEU A 36 -5.76 16.59 30.51
C LEU A 36 -6.46 16.93 31.83
N THR A 37 -7.26 17.95 31.81
CA THR A 37 -8.23 18.26 32.89
C THR A 37 -9.56 17.59 32.60
N ASP A 38 -10.43 17.48 33.59
CA ASP A 38 -11.80 16.99 33.41
C ASP A 38 -12.57 17.84 32.38
N GLU A 39 -12.32 19.14 32.33
CA GLU A 39 -12.92 20.04 31.34
C GLU A 39 -12.44 19.73 29.92
N ASP A 40 -11.17 19.37 29.74
CA ASP A 40 -10.61 19.00 28.43
C ASP A 40 -11.23 17.70 27.94
N ILE A 41 -11.44 16.74 28.84
CA ILE A 41 -12.13 15.48 28.54
C ILE A 41 -13.59 15.75 28.14
N GLN A 42 -14.29 16.64 28.86
CA GLN A 42 -15.64 17.01 28.48
C GLN A 42 -15.74 17.69 27.13
N ARG A 43 -14.81 18.59 26.80
CA ARG A 43 -14.72 19.22 25.48
C ARG A 43 -14.36 18.22 24.38
N GLY A 44 -13.54 17.23 24.70
CA GLY A 44 -13.08 16.18 23.77
C GLY A 44 -14.10 15.05 23.53
N ARG A 45 -15.25 15.03 24.21
CA ARG A 45 -16.25 13.92 24.11
C ARG A 45 -16.67 13.60 22.68
N SER A 46 -16.90 14.61 21.86
CA SER A 46 -17.28 14.42 20.46
C SER A 46 -16.19 13.71 19.65
N LYS A 47 -14.93 14.02 19.95
CA LYS A 47 -13.77 13.39 19.31
C LYS A 47 -13.53 11.95 19.78
N LEU A 48 -13.75 11.68 21.04
CA LEU A 48 -13.73 10.31 21.57
C LEU A 48 -14.85 9.45 20.95
N TYR A 49 -16.04 10.01 20.79
CA TYR A 49 -17.14 9.34 20.09
C TYR A 49 -16.81 9.13 18.61
N GLU A 50 -16.33 10.15 17.89
CA GLU A 50 -15.87 10.04 16.49
C GLU A 50 -14.88 8.89 16.33
N TYR A 51 -13.88 8.82 17.21
CA TYR A 51 -12.89 7.76 17.20
C TYR A 51 -13.50 6.36 17.31
N VAL A 52 -14.33 6.13 18.34
CA VAL A 52 -14.93 4.80 18.59
C VAL A 52 -15.89 4.42 17.46
N HIS A 53 -16.67 5.38 16.98
CA HIS A 53 -17.60 5.17 15.86
C HIS A 53 -16.86 4.76 14.58
N GLU A 54 -15.86 5.52 14.17
CA GLU A 54 -15.06 5.23 12.97
C GLU A 54 -14.26 3.92 13.10
N LYS A 55 -13.74 3.61 14.29
CA LYS A 55 -13.12 2.33 14.59
C LYS A 55 -14.08 1.15 14.36
N HIS A 56 -15.30 1.26 14.84
CA HIS A 56 -16.33 0.23 14.63
C HIS A 56 -16.75 0.10 13.17
N LEU A 57 -16.89 1.20 12.44
CA LEU A 57 -17.17 1.16 10.98
C LEU A 57 -16.06 0.44 10.24
N ALA A 58 -14.81 0.75 10.54
CA ALA A 58 -13.64 0.12 9.91
C ALA A 58 -13.57 -1.40 10.19
N GLN A 59 -13.88 -1.82 11.42
CA GLN A 59 -13.91 -3.24 11.82
C GLN A 59 -15.02 -4.04 11.14
N ASN A 60 -16.17 -3.40 10.90
CA ASN A 60 -17.35 -4.04 10.30
C ASN A 60 -17.40 -3.89 8.77
N GLY A 61 -16.38 -3.30 8.13
CA GLY A 61 -16.35 -3.08 6.69
C GLY A 61 -17.42 -2.10 6.19
N ALA A 62 -17.96 -1.28 7.08
CA ALA A 62 -18.94 -0.25 6.74
C ALA A 62 -18.25 1.00 6.16
N PRO A 63 -18.98 1.83 5.38
CA PRO A 63 -18.43 3.08 4.85
C PRO A 63 -17.95 3.99 5.98
N SER A 64 -16.65 4.28 6.00
CA SER A 64 -15.96 5.20 6.90
C SER A 64 -15.80 6.56 6.23
N VAL A 65 -15.60 7.62 7.03
CA VAL A 65 -15.29 8.98 6.54
C VAL A 65 -14.00 8.99 5.73
N ALA A 66 -13.05 8.14 6.08
CA ALA A 66 -11.77 8.01 5.37
C ALA A 66 -11.48 6.54 4.98
N PRO A 67 -12.02 6.05 3.84
CA PRO A 67 -11.80 4.67 3.41
C PRO A 67 -10.31 4.34 3.25
N GLY A 68 -9.89 3.22 3.83
CA GLY A 68 -8.50 2.78 3.83
C GLY A 68 -7.61 3.42 4.91
N TYR A 69 -8.16 4.29 5.74
CA TYR A 69 -7.50 4.87 6.91
C TYR A 69 -8.10 4.32 8.20
N SER A 70 -7.29 4.32 9.26
CA SER A 70 -7.74 3.99 10.62
C SER A 70 -7.70 5.24 11.49
N PRO A 71 -8.73 5.49 12.31
CA PRO A 71 -8.73 6.61 13.24
C PRO A 71 -7.69 6.38 14.34
N ARG A 72 -7.11 7.46 14.83
CA ARG A 72 -6.15 7.46 15.93
C ARG A 72 -6.38 8.68 16.82
N LEU A 73 -6.50 8.47 18.13
CA LEU A 73 -6.56 9.54 19.10
C LEU A 73 -5.19 10.23 19.22
N VAL A 74 -5.20 11.54 19.21
CA VAL A 74 -4.01 12.38 19.38
C VAL A 74 -4.30 13.57 20.29
N MET A 75 -3.24 14.14 20.88
CA MET A 75 -3.29 15.46 21.50
C MET A 75 -2.87 16.51 20.46
N SER A 76 -3.74 17.44 20.15
CA SER A 76 -3.50 18.55 19.22
C SER A 76 -3.80 19.87 19.91
N ALA A 77 -2.81 20.76 19.98
CA ALA A 77 -2.92 22.07 20.66
C ALA A 77 -3.53 21.99 22.07
N GLY A 78 -3.17 20.96 22.85
CA GLY A 78 -3.69 20.76 24.21
C GLY A 78 -5.11 20.16 24.29
N GLN A 79 -5.70 19.78 23.16
CA GLN A 79 -7.05 19.20 23.09
C GLN A 79 -7.01 17.79 22.52
N ILE A 80 -8.03 16.99 22.85
CA ILE A 80 -8.25 15.66 22.28
C ILE A 80 -8.72 15.85 20.84
N ASP A 81 -8.07 15.16 19.89
CA ASP A 81 -8.44 15.16 18.48
C ASP A 81 -8.31 13.76 17.87
N VAL A 82 -8.86 13.57 16.66
CA VAL A 82 -8.75 12.34 15.89
C VAL A 82 -7.97 12.63 14.61
N THR A 83 -6.94 11.84 14.38
CA THR A 83 -6.23 11.80 13.11
C THR A 83 -6.47 10.49 12.39
N TYR A 84 -6.32 10.48 11.08
CA TYR A 84 -6.52 9.30 10.25
C TYR A 84 -5.18 8.85 9.66
N VAL A 85 -4.76 7.64 9.99
CA VAL A 85 -3.50 7.06 9.49
C VAL A 85 -3.80 5.99 8.45
N PRO A 86 -3.03 5.92 7.34
CA PRO A 86 -3.27 4.92 6.31
C PRO A 86 -3.09 3.51 6.88
N THR A 87 -4.01 2.61 6.54
CA THR A 87 -3.90 1.19 6.91
C THR A 87 -2.74 0.52 6.17
N ALA A 88 -2.21 -0.58 6.72
CA ALA A 88 -1.18 -1.37 6.06
C ALA A 88 -1.63 -1.86 4.65
N GLN A 89 -2.93 -2.11 4.48
CA GLN A 89 -3.50 -2.50 3.18
C GLN A 89 -3.44 -1.35 2.17
N LEU A 90 -3.83 -0.14 2.57
CA LEU A 90 -3.75 1.04 1.70
C LEU A 90 -2.29 1.34 1.32
N LEU A 91 -1.36 1.28 2.28
CA LEU A 91 0.06 1.48 2.01
C LEU A 91 0.61 0.44 1.02
N LYS A 92 0.26 -0.84 1.17
CA LYS A 92 0.64 -1.89 0.21
C LYS A 92 0.06 -1.62 -1.18
N GLN A 93 -1.20 -1.21 -1.26
CA GLN A 93 -1.85 -0.88 -2.53
C GLN A 93 -1.18 0.32 -3.20
N GLN A 94 -0.88 1.38 -2.46
CA GLN A 94 -0.18 2.55 -2.97
C GLN A 94 1.25 2.21 -3.44
N ALA A 95 1.98 1.38 -2.68
CA ALA A 95 3.31 0.91 -3.07
C ALA A 95 3.27 0.10 -4.37
N LEU A 96 2.29 -0.81 -4.50
CA LEU A 96 2.10 -1.60 -5.72
C LEU A 96 1.77 -0.71 -6.93
N GLN A 97 0.86 0.24 -6.77
CA GLN A 97 0.54 1.20 -7.83
C GLN A 97 1.75 2.07 -8.21
N ALA A 98 2.51 2.53 -7.22
CA ALA A 98 3.75 3.28 -7.47
C ALA A 98 4.78 2.44 -8.24
N LYS A 99 4.96 1.16 -7.89
CA LYS A 99 5.80 0.22 -8.62
C LYS A 99 5.34 0.06 -10.08
N GLN A 100 4.04 -0.20 -10.29
CA GLN A 100 3.48 -0.36 -11.64
C GLN A 100 3.67 0.89 -12.52
N ARG A 101 3.60 2.09 -11.94
CA ARG A 101 3.84 3.35 -12.67
C ARG A 101 5.30 3.55 -13.07
N ARG A 102 6.25 2.90 -12.39
CA ARG A 102 7.69 3.02 -12.70
C ARG A 102 8.09 2.25 -13.96
N VAL A 103 7.32 1.24 -14.36
CA VAL A 103 7.60 0.47 -15.56
C VAL A 103 6.61 0.85 -16.65
N SER A 104 7.06 1.64 -17.62
CA SER A 104 6.29 1.93 -18.82
C SER A 104 6.46 0.80 -19.84
N LYS A 105 5.37 0.13 -20.19
CA LYS A 105 5.34 -1.04 -21.09
C LYS A 105 4.55 -0.68 -22.34
N ARG A 106 5.25 -0.21 -23.36
CA ARG A 106 4.63 0.12 -24.65
C ARG A 106 4.67 -1.08 -25.59
N TYR A 107 3.48 -1.51 -26.01
CA TYR A 107 3.32 -2.63 -26.97
C TYR A 107 3.85 -3.97 -26.45
N MET A 108 3.80 -4.19 -25.14
CA MET A 108 4.27 -5.42 -24.50
C MET A 108 3.10 -6.33 -24.09
N PRO A 109 3.27 -7.65 -24.16
CA PRO A 109 2.26 -8.58 -23.66
C PRO A 109 2.03 -8.45 -22.17
N LYS A 110 0.78 -8.68 -21.71
CA LYS A 110 0.39 -8.54 -20.29
C LYS A 110 1.20 -9.43 -19.32
N PHE A 111 1.64 -10.62 -19.78
CA PHE A 111 2.40 -11.55 -18.93
C PHE A 111 3.74 -10.96 -18.44
N ILE A 112 4.27 -9.95 -19.12
CA ILE A 112 5.47 -9.22 -18.69
C ILE A 112 5.21 -8.39 -17.40
N GLU A 113 3.97 -8.05 -17.12
CA GLU A 113 3.62 -7.25 -15.93
C GLU A 113 3.93 -7.97 -14.62
N GLN A 114 3.86 -9.29 -14.63
CA GLN A 114 4.09 -10.13 -13.47
C GLN A 114 5.42 -10.88 -13.53
N ALA A 115 6.28 -10.57 -14.50
CA ALA A 115 7.55 -11.26 -14.66
C ALA A 115 8.46 -10.99 -13.45
N THR A 116 9.01 -12.05 -12.87
CA THR A 116 9.98 -12.02 -11.78
C THR A 116 11.25 -12.77 -12.17
N LEU A 117 12.36 -12.48 -11.51
CA LEU A 117 13.60 -13.25 -11.71
C LEU A 117 13.47 -14.65 -11.10
N ASP A 118 12.72 -14.79 -10.01
CA ASP A 118 12.51 -16.07 -9.31
C ASP A 118 11.73 -17.08 -10.15
N ASP A 119 10.74 -16.61 -10.94
CA ASP A 119 9.93 -17.46 -11.82
C ASP A 119 10.59 -17.73 -13.18
N TYR A 120 11.80 -17.21 -13.42
CA TYR A 120 12.51 -17.45 -14.66
C TYR A 120 13.07 -18.87 -14.72
N PHE A 121 12.45 -19.71 -15.53
CA PHE A 121 12.77 -21.11 -15.62
C PHE A 121 14.15 -21.36 -16.26
N THR A 122 15.06 -22.01 -15.53
CA THR A 122 16.45 -22.28 -15.91
C THR A 122 16.69 -23.76 -16.24
N ASN A 123 16.22 -24.21 -17.39
CA ASN A 123 16.32 -25.60 -17.80
C ASN A 123 17.56 -25.93 -18.61
N ASN A 124 18.45 -24.99 -18.85
CA ASN A 124 19.73 -25.16 -19.53
C ASN A 124 20.73 -24.11 -19.09
N GLU A 125 22.02 -24.35 -19.43
CA GLU A 125 23.14 -23.49 -19.04
C GLU A 125 23.00 -22.05 -19.57
N GLY A 126 22.52 -21.89 -20.82
CA GLY A 126 22.34 -20.56 -21.42
C GLY A 126 21.31 -19.71 -20.67
N ARG A 127 20.21 -20.31 -20.20
CA ARG A 127 19.21 -19.61 -19.41
C ARG A 127 19.71 -19.32 -18.00
N ALA A 128 20.47 -20.24 -17.40
CA ALA A 128 21.10 -20.01 -16.10
C ALA A 128 22.11 -18.87 -16.17
N ALA A 129 22.96 -18.84 -17.21
CA ALA A 129 23.89 -17.74 -17.45
C ALA A 129 23.19 -16.39 -17.65
N ALA A 130 22.08 -16.38 -18.40
CA ALA A 130 21.27 -15.17 -18.63
C ALA A 130 20.65 -14.65 -17.32
N LEU A 131 20.11 -15.56 -16.47
CA LEU A 131 19.57 -15.19 -15.15
C LEU A 131 20.66 -14.61 -14.26
N ASN A 132 21.83 -15.26 -14.19
CA ASN A 132 22.96 -14.77 -13.39
C ASN A 132 23.42 -13.37 -13.85
N ALA A 133 23.47 -13.14 -15.15
CA ALA A 133 23.79 -11.82 -15.70
C ALA A 133 22.73 -10.77 -15.32
N ALA A 134 21.44 -11.13 -15.36
CA ALA A 134 20.33 -10.27 -14.97
C ALA A 134 20.41 -9.89 -13.48
N VAL A 135 20.59 -10.88 -12.60
CA VAL A 135 20.73 -10.65 -11.13
C VAL A 135 21.94 -9.75 -10.84
N LYS A 136 23.09 -10.03 -11.49
CA LYS A 136 24.28 -9.21 -11.35
C LYS A 136 24.04 -7.77 -11.80
N PHE A 137 23.37 -7.57 -12.92
CA PHE A 137 23.02 -6.26 -13.43
C PHE A 137 22.13 -5.49 -12.46
N VAL A 138 21.03 -6.09 -12.00
CA VAL A 138 20.09 -5.47 -11.07
C VAL A 138 20.79 -5.06 -9.77
N ASN A 139 21.64 -5.94 -9.22
CA ASN A 139 22.37 -5.67 -7.98
C ASN A 139 23.47 -4.61 -8.13
N SER A 140 24.03 -4.46 -9.32
CA SER A 140 25.08 -3.46 -9.58
C SER A 140 24.54 -2.14 -10.12
N TYR A 141 23.27 -2.09 -10.53
CA TYR A 141 22.68 -0.88 -11.12
C TYR A 141 22.69 0.28 -10.12
N SER A 142 23.17 1.41 -10.59
CA SER A 142 23.15 2.68 -9.85
C SER A 142 22.83 3.82 -10.79
N LYS A 143 22.10 4.83 -10.31
CA LYS A 143 21.84 6.05 -11.07
C LYS A 143 23.07 6.96 -11.18
N ASP A 144 23.99 6.82 -10.23
CA ASP A 144 25.15 7.70 -10.08
C ASP A 144 26.40 7.13 -10.74
N ASN A 145 26.41 5.83 -11.07
CA ASN A 145 27.54 5.16 -11.68
C ASN A 145 27.15 4.48 -13.00
N PHE A 146 28.06 4.53 -13.97
CA PHE A 146 27.87 3.80 -15.22
C PHE A 146 27.92 2.29 -14.98
N VAL A 147 26.86 1.59 -15.40
CA VAL A 147 26.77 0.13 -15.41
C VAL A 147 26.55 -0.31 -16.86
N PRO A 148 27.41 -1.20 -17.42
CA PRO A 148 27.22 -1.74 -18.76
C PRO A 148 25.85 -2.42 -18.90
N GLY A 149 25.16 -2.17 -20.02
CA GLY A 149 23.90 -2.82 -20.32
C GLY A 149 24.04 -4.31 -20.62
N ILE A 150 22.91 -5.03 -20.60
CA ILE A 150 22.86 -6.45 -20.97
C ILE A 150 22.38 -6.58 -22.40
N TYR A 151 23.06 -7.40 -23.19
CA TYR A 151 22.60 -7.86 -24.50
C TYR A 151 22.18 -9.34 -24.40
N LEU A 152 20.91 -9.65 -24.73
CA LEU A 152 20.38 -11.00 -24.74
C LEU A 152 20.14 -11.47 -26.16
N SER A 153 20.82 -12.53 -26.59
CA SER A 153 20.65 -13.18 -27.88
C SER A 153 20.16 -14.63 -27.73
N GLY A 154 19.58 -15.18 -28.76
CA GLY A 154 19.09 -16.56 -28.78
C GLY A 154 17.82 -16.73 -29.61
N SER A 155 17.38 -17.96 -29.80
CA SER A 155 16.23 -18.36 -30.62
C SER A 155 14.93 -17.71 -30.16
N PHE A 156 13.91 -17.73 -31.01
CA PHE A 156 12.58 -17.27 -30.66
C PHE A 156 11.98 -18.12 -29.51
N GLY A 157 11.24 -17.52 -28.61
CA GLY A 157 10.54 -18.23 -27.53
C GLY A 157 11.39 -18.60 -26.30
N VAL A 158 12.71 -18.36 -26.28
CA VAL A 158 13.58 -18.74 -25.14
C VAL A 158 13.45 -17.86 -23.89
N GLY A 159 12.52 -16.91 -23.85
CA GLY A 159 12.23 -16.13 -22.65
C GLY A 159 13.01 -14.81 -22.49
N LYS A 160 13.68 -14.30 -23.57
CA LYS A 160 14.42 -13.01 -23.51
C LYS A 160 13.57 -11.85 -23.04
N THR A 161 12.39 -11.69 -23.63
CA THR A 161 11.45 -10.61 -23.28
C THR A 161 10.92 -10.75 -21.84
N TYR A 162 10.67 -11.98 -21.39
CA TYR A 162 10.31 -12.23 -20.01
C TYR A 162 11.42 -11.76 -19.05
N LEU A 163 12.66 -12.14 -19.32
CA LEU A 163 13.80 -11.75 -18.48
C LEU A 163 14.00 -10.23 -18.43
N LEU A 164 13.84 -9.53 -19.57
CA LEU A 164 13.88 -8.06 -19.60
C LEU A 164 12.74 -7.46 -18.76
N GLY A 165 11.56 -8.05 -18.80
CA GLY A 165 10.43 -7.64 -17.95
C GLY A 165 10.72 -7.84 -16.47
N ALA A 166 11.31 -8.98 -16.11
CA ALA A 166 11.70 -9.28 -14.73
C ALA A 166 12.76 -8.28 -14.23
N ILE A 167 13.79 -7.99 -15.01
CA ILE A 167 14.80 -6.95 -14.69
C ILE A 167 14.13 -5.60 -14.44
N ALA A 168 13.22 -5.17 -15.31
CA ALA A 168 12.55 -3.89 -15.17
C ALA A 168 11.67 -3.83 -13.91
N ASN A 169 11.01 -4.93 -13.55
CA ASN A 169 10.18 -5.03 -12.33
C ASN A 169 11.06 -5.00 -11.06
N GLU A 170 12.21 -5.69 -11.04
CA GLU A 170 13.18 -5.63 -9.93
C GLU A 170 13.76 -4.22 -9.76
N LEU A 171 14.15 -3.57 -10.84
CA LEU A 171 14.61 -2.19 -10.79
C LEU A 171 13.52 -1.22 -10.29
N ALA A 172 12.25 -1.49 -10.62
CA ALA A 172 11.13 -0.71 -10.10
C ALA A 172 10.96 -0.84 -8.58
N ASP A 173 11.27 -1.99 -8.00
CA ASP A 173 11.31 -2.19 -6.55
C ASP A 173 12.40 -1.34 -5.89
N GLN A 174 13.52 -1.14 -6.59
CA GLN A 174 14.61 -0.25 -6.18
C GLN A 174 14.32 1.24 -6.46
N GLY A 175 13.11 1.58 -6.95
CA GLY A 175 12.72 2.96 -7.24
C GLY A 175 13.20 3.50 -8.59
N VAL A 176 13.65 2.62 -9.51
CA VAL A 176 14.14 2.99 -10.85
C VAL A 176 12.98 2.99 -11.85
N ASN A 177 12.86 4.06 -12.63
CA ASN A 177 11.91 4.12 -13.75
C ASN A 177 12.52 3.44 -14.98
N SER A 178 11.77 2.51 -15.58
CA SER A 178 12.18 1.74 -16.75
C SER A 178 11.14 1.83 -17.86
N MET A 179 11.59 1.74 -19.10
CA MET A 179 10.70 1.64 -20.26
C MET A 179 11.04 0.39 -21.07
N LEU A 180 10.03 -0.46 -21.29
CA LEU A 180 10.11 -1.62 -22.17
C LEU A 180 9.41 -1.29 -23.49
N VAL A 181 10.10 -1.48 -24.61
CA VAL A 181 9.58 -1.18 -25.94
C VAL A 181 9.78 -2.38 -26.87
N HIS A 182 8.69 -2.83 -27.49
CA HIS A 182 8.79 -3.77 -28.59
C HIS A 182 9.07 -2.98 -29.89
N PHE A 183 10.34 -2.93 -30.29
CA PHE A 183 10.81 -2.04 -31.35
C PHE A 183 10.08 -2.23 -32.69
N PRO A 184 9.81 -3.45 -33.19
CA PRO A 184 9.08 -3.61 -34.46
C PRO A 184 7.68 -2.94 -34.41
N THR A 185 6.92 -3.14 -33.34
CA THR A 185 5.61 -2.52 -33.20
C THR A 185 5.71 -1.00 -32.99
N PHE A 186 6.73 -0.54 -32.28
CA PHE A 186 6.98 0.88 -32.07
C PHE A 186 7.29 1.58 -33.39
N ALA A 187 8.17 0.99 -34.23
CA ALA A 187 8.56 1.57 -35.50
C ALA A 187 7.41 1.67 -36.52
N VAL A 188 6.45 0.76 -36.49
CA VAL A 188 5.25 0.80 -37.37
C VAL A 188 4.25 1.88 -36.93
N ASN A 189 4.26 2.29 -35.67
CA ASN A 189 3.30 3.26 -35.11
C ASN A 189 3.92 4.67 -34.92
N MET A 190 5.09 4.92 -35.47
CA MET A 190 5.69 6.25 -35.57
C MET A 190 5.21 6.96 -36.84
#